data_e566ecd329eccf5e0e7c2b135874036e
#
_entry.id   e566ecd329eccf5e0e7c2b135874036e
#
_cell.length_a   1.000
_cell.length_b   1.000
_cell.length_c   1.000
_cell.angle_alpha   90.00
_cell.angle_beta   90.00
_cell.angle_gamma   90.00
#
_symmetry.space_group_name_H-M   'P 1'
#
loop_
_entity.id
_entity.type
_entity.pdbx_description
1 polymer ?
#
loop_
_entity_poly.entity_id
_entity_poly.type
_entity_poly.pdbx_seq_one_letter_code
_entity_poly.pdbx_strand_id
1 'polypeptide(L)'
;LQNVLGKWPAAPGLEPAAALILAVHLEAVAKLPTGELIGFHGQTLSHDPQNFRTHQLGDGSELARQAGVAVAWDFRSEDVARGGQGAPLAPIYHWALARYKQMQEPVAIVNLGGVGNLTWVDARLPPERGLLAFDTGPANAPLNDFMLKTTGQAYDADGALAASGRVDTQVVATFLQQPYFSRPAPKSLDRDSFGDMAGLVAQLSAADSAATLTAICVAAVVAGLPLMPVQPKQMWISGGGRKNCEMMRQLAVNLPMKVVDIDDIGLDGDMLEAQAFAYLAARVARGLPTSFPATTATKAPLCGGRLSLP
;
A
#
# COMPACT_ATOMS: atom_id res chain seq x y z
N LEU A 1 13.22 -15.73 -3.16
CA LEU A 1 12.44 -15.20 -2.02
C LEU A 1 11.14 -15.98 -1.79
N GLN A 2 10.46 -16.46 -2.81
CA GLN A 2 9.17 -17.19 -2.66
C GLN A 2 9.24 -18.36 -1.66
N ASN A 3 10.36 -19.10 -1.63
CA ASN A 3 10.54 -20.25 -0.74
C ASN A 3 10.65 -19.91 0.75
N VAL A 4 10.74 -18.64 1.11
CA VAL A 4 10.85 -18.17 2.50
C VAL A 4 9.62 -17.34 2.96
N LEU A 5 8.66 -17.09 2.08
CA LEU A 5 7.40 -16.45 2.47
C LEU A 5 6.68 -17.29 3.53
N GLY A 6 6.04 -16.62 4.49
CA GLY A 6 5.38 -17.24 5.64
C GLY A 6 6.33 -17.67 6.78
N LYS A 7 7.64 -17.56 6.61
CA LYS A 7 8.61 -17.95 7.66
C LYS A 7 8.79 -16.87 8.72
N TRP A 8 8.95 -17.32 9.96
CA TRP A 8 9.29 -16.50 11.12
C TRP A 8 10.79 -16.51 11.39
N PRO A 9 11.32 -15.56 12.20
CA PRO A 9 12.73 -15.58 12.63
C PRO A 9 13.14 -16.95 13.19
N ALA A 10 14.38 -17.32 12.99
CA ALA A 10 14.96 -18.63 13.33
C ALA A 10 14.45 -19.83 12.51
N ALA A 11 13.56 -19.65 11.53
CA ALA A 11 13.22 -20.73 10.62
C ALA A 11 14.40 -21.07 9.70
N PRO A 12 14.61 -22.35 9.35
CA PRO A 12 15.74 -22.74 8.51
C PRO A 12 15.65 -22.19 7.09
N GLY A 13 16.81 -21.86 6.50
CA GLY A 13 16.93 -21.42 5.10
C GLY A 13 16.60 -19.94 4.87
N LEU A 14 16.65 -19.09 5.91
CA LEU A 14 16.51 -17.64 5.79
C LEU A 14 17.81 -16.96 5.36
N GLU A 15 18.96 -17.51 5.73
CA GLU A 15 20.28 -16.90 5.53
C GLU A 15 20.58 -16.58 4.05
N PRO A 16 20.35 -17.50 3.07
CA PRO A 16 20.57 -17.17 1.67
C PRO A 16 19.68 -16.06 1.15
N ALA A 17 18.43 -15.99 1.63
CA ALA A 17 17.48 -14.95 1.26
C ALA A 17 17.88 -13.59 1.88
N ALA A 18 18.32 -13.58 3.14
CA ALA A 18 18.84 -12.38 3.81
C ALA A 18 20.09 -11.85 3.12
N ALA A 19 21.03 -12.73 2.76
CA ALA A 19 22.23 -12.36 2.01
C ALA A 19 21.90 -11.77 0.63
N LEU A 20 20.92 -12.34 -0.08
CA LEU A 20 20.45 -11.80 -1.35
C LEU A 20 19.84 -10.40 -1.18
N ILE A 21 18.99 -10.20 -0.17
CA ILE A 21 18.39 -8.89 0.14
C ILE A 21 19.48 -7.85 0.39
N LEU A 22 20.46 -8.19 1.24
CA LEU A 22 21.58 -7.30 1.54
C LEU A 22 22.36 -6.93 0.26
N ALA A 23 22.75 -7.94 -0.53
CA ALA A 23 23.53 -7.73 -1.76
C ALA A 23 22.82 -6.80 -2.77
N VAL A 24 21.52 -7.04 -3.00
CA VAL A 24 20.73 -6.22 -3.95
C VAL A 24 20.60 -4.78 -3.45
N HIS A 25 20.44 -4.58 -2.13
CA HIS A 25 20.36 -3.22 -1.57
C HIS A 25 21.71 -2.50 -1.63
N LEU A 26 22.82 -3.18 -1.35
CA LEU A 26 24.16 -2.59 -1.52
C LEU A 26 24.44 -2.20 -2.99
N GLU A 27 24.04 -3.05 -3.92
CA GLU A 27 24.15 -2.73 -5.35
C GLU A 27 23.29 -1.49 -5.73
N ALA A 28 22.07 -1.40 -5.19
CA ALA A 28 21.20 -0.25 -5.41
C ALA A 28 21.80 1.03 -4.80
N VAL A 29 22.30 0.97 -3.57
CA VAL A 29 22.93 2.10 -2.87
C VAL A 29 24.17 2.60 -3.66
N ALA A 30 24.98 1.69 -4.17
CA ALA A 30 26.18 2.04 -4.96
C ALA A 30 25.86 2.80 -6.26
N LYS A 31 24.62 2.68 -6.78
CA LYS A 31 24.17 3.39 -8.00
C LYS A 31 23.53 4.74 -7.71
N LEU A 32 23.23 5.04 -6.45
CA LEU A 32 22.59 6.29 -6.05
C LEU A 32 23.63 7.35 -5.65
N PRO A 33 23.28 8.64 -5.73
CA PRO A 33 24.09 9.69 -5.14
C PRO A 33 24.29 9.43 -3.64
N THR A 34 25.42 9.87 -3.09
CA THR A 34 25.73 9.74 -1.67
C THR A 34 24.64 10.39 -0.83
N GLY A 35 23.98 9.60 0.01
CA GLY A 35 22.96 10.04 0.96
C GLY A 35 23.48 9.99 2.39
N GLU A 36 22.85 10.72 3.28
CA GLU A 36 23.18 10.74 4.71
C GLU A 36 22.43 9.67 5.50
N LEU A 37 21.32 9.16 4.97
CA LEU A 37 20.42 8.22 5.64
C LEU A 37 19.71 7.34 4.63
N ILE A 38 19.64 6.04 4.92
CA ILE A 38 18.89 5.06 4.14
C ILE A 38 17.64 4.65 4.93
N GLY A 39 16.47 4.59 4.27
CA GLY A 39 15.28 3.94 4.78
C GLY A 39 15.21 2.50 4.25
N PHE A 40 15.41 1.52 5.12
CA PHE A 40 15.44 0.11 4.73
C PHE A 40 14.25 -0.66 5.32
N HIS A 41 13.27 -0.98 4.49
CA HIS A 41 12.09 -1.72 4.94
C HIS A 41 12.36 -3.21 5.17
N GLY A 42 13.30 -3.80 4.44
CA GLY A 42 13.43 -5.26 4.36
C GLY A 42 12.31 -5.89 3.54
N GLN A 43 12.25 -7.22 3.54
CA GLN A 43 11.21 -7.99 2.85
C GLN A 43 10.25 -8.59 3.87
N THR A 44 8.98 -8.21 3.83
CA THR A 44 7.96 -8.84 4.68
C THR A 44 7.79 -10.31 4.28
N LEU A 45 8.06 -11.20 5.22
CA LEU A 45 7.85 -12.65 5.09
C LEU A 45 6.57 -13.10 5.77
N SER A 46 6.29 -12.55 6.96
CA SER A 46 5.12 -12.90 7.77
C SER A 46 4.61 -11.68 8.52
N HIS A 47 3.30 -11.58 8.65
CA HIS A 47 2.67 -10.46 9.35
C HIS A 47 1.42 -10.96 10.08
N ASP A 48 1.43 -10.87 11.41
CA ASP A 48 0.40 -11.43 12.29
C ASP A 48 0.19 -10.47 13.49
N PRO A 49 -0.36 -9.28 13.25
CA PRO A 49 -0.52 -8.28 14.29
C PRO A 49 -1.48 -8.70 15.41
N GLN A 50 -2.39 -9.62 15.15
CA GLN A 50 -3.28 -10.18 16.18
C GLN A 50 -2.50 -10.95 17.25
N ASN A 51 -1.37 -11.55 16.89
CA ASN A 51 -0.44 -12.24 17.79
C ASN A 51 0.81 -11.39 18.09
N PHE A 52 0.75 -10.07 17.90
CA PHE A 52 1.80 -9.11 18.22
C PHE A 52 3.14 -9.39 17.54
N ARG A 53 3.13 -9.89 16.31
CA ARG A 53 4.36 -10.25 15.60
C ARG A 53 4.31 -9.90 14.12
N THR A 54 5.47 -9.53 13.61
CA THR A 54 5.73 -9.27 12.20
C THR A 54 7.16 -9.66 11.87
N HIS A 55 7.46 -10.00 10.64
CA HIS A 55 8.80 -10.38 10.22
C HIS A 55 9.13 -9.74 8.88
N GLN A 56 10.03 -8.75 8.90
CA GLN A 56 10.67 -8.18 7.74
C GLN A 56 12.10 -8.72 7.70
N LEU A 57 12.42 -9.55 6.70
CA LEU A 57 13.75 -10.11 6.52
C LEU A 57 14.72 -9.05 6.00
N GLY A 58 15.86 -8.97 6.61
CA GLY A 58 16.96 -8.06 6.34
C GLY A 58 17.53 -7.45 7.62
N ASP A 59 18.83 -7.22 7.63
CA ASP A 59 19.55 -6.61 8.75
C ASP A 59 20.02 -5.20 8.35
N GLY A 60 19.35 -4.18 8.90
CA GLY A 60 19.71 -2.80 8.64
C GLY A 60 21.02 -2.37 9.31
N SER A 61 21.47 -3.07 10.35
CA SER A 61 22.76 -2.79 10.98
C SER A 61 23.91 -3.26 10.09
N GLU A 62 23.77 -4.42 9.49
CA GLU A 62 24.75 -4.93 8.53
C GLU A 62 24.79 -4.10 7.25
N LEU A 63 23.59 -3.64 6.79
CA LEU A 63 23.53 -2.72 5.65
C LEU A 63 24.23 -1.39 5.98
N ALA A 64 24.04 -0.82 7.17
CA ALA A 64 24.71 0.43 7.60
C ALA A 64 26.24 0.25 7.60
N ARG A 65 26.72 -0.83 8.19
CA ARG A 65 28.15 -1.13 8.27
C ARG A 65 28.81 -1.30 6.90
N GLN A 66 28.14 -1.98 5.94
CA GLN A 66 28.71 -2.20 4.60
C GLN A 66 28.54 -1.00 3.67
N ALA A 67 27.42 -0.28 3.78
CA ALA A 67 27.19 0.92 2.96
C ALA A 67 27.93 2.16 3.45
N GLY A 68 28.41 2.17 4.71
CA GLY A 68 29.03 3.33 5.32
C GLY A 68 28.07 4.53 5.51
N VAL A 69 26.75 4.25 5.64
CA VAL A 69 25.69 5.26 5.74
C VAL A 69 24.72 4.82 6.85
N ALA A 70 24.20 5.76 7.63
CA ALA A 70 23.18 5.48 8.63
C ALA A 70 21.93 4.83 7.99
N VAL A 71 21.34 3.83 8.65
CA VAL A 71 20.17 3.10 8.17
C VAL A 71 19.06 3.13 9.23
N ALA A 72 17.90 3.64 8.86
CA ALA A 72 16.67 3.45 9.62
C ALA A 72 15.91 2.25 9.05
N TRP A 73 15.50 1.33 9.92
CA TRP A 73 14.91 0.05 9.56
C TRP A 73 13.97 -0.47 10.64
N ASP A 74 13.40 -1.68 10.45
CA ASP A 74 12.47 -2.32 11.40
C ASP A 74 11.28 -1.42 11.80
N PHE A 75 10.67 -0.78 10.81
CA PHE A 75 9.62 0.23 11.02
C PHE A 75 8.33 -0.31 11.63
N ARG A 76 8.08 -1.64 11.58
CA ARG A 76 6.80 -2.24 11.93
C ARG A 76 6.75 -2.92 13.28
N SER A 77 7.89 -3.46 13.76
CA SER A 77 7.92 -4.34 14.93
C SER A 77 7.41 -3.66 16.20
N GLU A 78 7.80 -2.41 16.46
CA GLU A 78 7.37 -1.67 17.65
C GLU A 78 5.87 -1.34 17.61
N ASP A 79 5.33 -0.98 16.43
CA ASP A 79 3.91 -0.72 16.23
C ASP A 79 3.08 -1.98 16.55
N VAL A 80 3.46 -3.11 15.97
CA VAL A 80 2.80 -4.41 16.17
C VAL A 80 2.91 -4.86 17.63
N ALA A 81 4.08 -4.75 18.25
CA ALA A 81 4.30 -5.11 19.64
C ALA A 81 3.43 -4.30 20.62
N ARG A 82 3.07 -3.06 20.26
CA ARG A 82 2.16 -2.21 21.04
C ARG A 82 0.70 -2.34 20.66
N GLY A 83 0.35 -3.33 19.86
CA GLY A 83 -1.03 -3.65 19.47
C GLY A 83 -1.55 -2.87 18.27
N GLY A 84 -0.67 -2.20 17.53
CA GLY A 84 -0.99 -1.63 16.23
C GLY A 84 -0.98 -2.70 15.12
N GLN A 85 -1.48 -2.31 13.96
CA GLN A 85 -1.53 -3.18 12.78
C GLN A 85 -0.17 -3.23 12.02
N GLY A 86 0.82 -2.38 12.36
CA GLY A 86 2.10 -2.32 11.66
C GLY A 86 2.03 -1.80 10.22
N ALA A 87 0.84 -1.56 9.71
CA ALA A 87 0.55 -1.07 8.37
C ALA A 87 -0.83 -0.36 8.36
N PRO A 88 -1.04 0.62 7.44
CA PRO A 88 -0.06 1.25 6.55
C PRO A 88 0.83 2.28 7.28
N LEU A 89 2.08 2.43 6.85
CA LEU A 89 3.01 3.44 7.38
C LEU A 89 3.18 4.67 6.45
N ALA A 90 2.82 4.55 5.18
CA ALA A 90 2.86 5.66 4.22
C ALA A 90 1.97 6.88 4.57
N PRO A 91 0.89 6.78 5.36
CA PRO A 91 -0.02 7.90 5.62
C PRO A 91 0.66 9.17 6.14
N ILE A 92 1.67 9.06 6.98
CA ILE A 92 2.39 10.26 7.46
C ILE A 92 3.20 10.95 6.35
N TYR A 93 3.67 10.19 5.36
CA TYR A 93 4.29 10.76 4.17
C TYR A 93 3.23 11.40 3.27
N HIS A 94 2.06 10.79 3.11
CA HIS A 94 0.94 11.38 2.38
C HIS A 94 0.51 12.72 2.99
N TRP A 95 0.52 12.84 4.31
CA TRP A 95 0.28 14.11 5.00
C TRP A 95 1.35 15.16 4.66
N ALA A 96 2.62 14.76 4.64
CA ALA A 96 3.71 15.65 4.27
C ALA A 96 3.60 16.09 2.79
N LEU A 97 3.20 15.20 1.89
CA LEU A 97 2.95 15.52 0.48
C LEU A 97 1.80 16.53 0.32
N ALA A 98 0.68 16.33 1.01
CA ALA A 98 -0.44 17.25 0.96
C ALA A 98 -0.05 18.64 1.48
N ARG A 99 0.80 18.72 2.51
CA ARG A 99 1.39 19.99 2.96
C ARG A 99 2.35 20.60 1.94
N TYR A 100 3.22 19.78 1.35
CA TYR A 100 4.15 20.23 0.30
C TYR A 100 3.39 20.81 -0.91
N LYS A 101 2.26 20.20 -1.27
CA LYS A 101 1.34 20.69 -2.32
C LYS A 101 0.43 21.82 -1.83
N GLN A 102 0.59 22.29 -0.59
CA GLN A 102 -0.19 23.38 0.00
C GLN A 102 -1.71 23.19 -0.09
N MET A 103 -2.16 21.94 0.11
CA MET A 103 -3.59 21.62 0.03
C MET A 103 -4.40 22.38 1.08
N GLN A 104 -5.40 23.14 0.63
CA GLN A 104 -6.30 23.92 1.48
C GLN A 104 -7.58 23.16 1.85
N GLU A 105 -7.83 22.02 1.21
CA GLU A 105 -8.97 21.14 1.42
C GLU A 105 -8.45 19.71 1.65
N PRO A 106 -9.24 18.85 2.32
CA PRO A 106 -8.87 17.46 2.44
C PRO A 106 -8.67 16.79 1.07
N VAL A 107 -7.72 15.86 1.02
CA VAL A 107 -7.42 15.02 -0.15
C VAL A 107 -7.42 13.55 0.27
N ALA A 108 -7.88 12.67 -0.60
CA ALA A 108 -7.64 11.24 -0.46
C ALA A 108 -6.51 10.81 -1.38
N ILE A 109 -5.66 9.91 -0.90
CA ILE A 109 -4.61 9.27 -1.71
C ILE A 109 -4.91 7.78 -1.69
N VAL A 110 -5.10 7.20 -2.87
CA VAL A 110 -5.40 5.78 -3.04
C VAL A 110 -4.25 5.11 -3.76
N ASN A 111 -3.64 4.13 -3.14
CA ASN A 111 -2.68 3.25 -3.80
C ASN A 111 -3.42 2.01 -4.34
N LEU A 112 -3.42 1.86 -5.65
CA LEU A 112 -3.96 0.69 -6.35
C LEU A 112 -2.82 -0.30 -6.66
N GLY A 113 -2.36 -0.98 -5.61
CA GLY A 113 -1.40 -2.08 -5.67
C GLY A 113 -2.10 -3.44 -5.87
N GLY A 114 -1.65 -4.49 -5.21
CA GLY A 114 -2.36 -5.78 -5.14
C GLY A 114 -3.65 -5.65 -4.34
N VAL A 115 -3.56 -5.04 -3.17
CA VAL A 115 -4.65 -4.53 -2.32
C VAL A 115 -4.71 -3.02 -2.49
N GLY A 116 -5.92 -2.48 -2.53
CA GLY A 116 -6.15 -1.05 -2.54
C GLY A 116 -6.11 -0.49 -1.12
N ASN A 117 -5.36 0.58 -0.89
CA ASN A 117 -5.40 1.29 0.38
C ASN A 117 -5.63 2.78 0.17
N LEU A 118 -6.37 3.37 1.10
CA LEU A 118 -6.77 4.77 1.07
C LEU A 118 -6.20 5.48 2.30
N THR A 119 -5.60 6.65 2.06
CA THR A 119 -5.27 7.63 3.10
C THR A 119 -6.10 8.88 2.87
N TRP A 120 -6.95 9.23 3.83
CA TRP A 120 -7.56 10.55 3.90
C TRP A 120 -6.63 11.50 4.66
N VAL A 121 -6.46 12.70 4.12
CA VAL A 121 -5.54 13.71 4.66
C VAL A 121 -6.21 15.06 4.73
N ASP A 122 -6.21 15.70 5.89
CA ASP A 122 -6.39 17.14 6.06
C ASP A 122 -5.07 17.77 6.51
N ALA A 123 -4.34 18.34 5.58
CA ALA A 123 -3.01 18.91 5.83
C ALA A 123 -3.00 20.18 6.69
N ARG A 124 -4.17 20.78 6.96
CA ARG A 124 -4.34 21.93 7.86
C ARG A 124 -4.29 21.54 9.33
N LEU A 125 -4.57 20.26 9.60
CA LEU A 125 -4.57 19.68 10.95
C LEU A 125 -3.23 18.98 11.23
N PRO A 126 -2.85 18.83 12.50
CA PRO A 126 -1.73 17.97 12.86
C PRO A 126 -2.03 16.49 12.51
N PRO A 127 -1.01 15.65 12.30
CA PRO A 127 -1.20 14.28 11.80
C PRO A 127 -2.16 13.43 12.65
N GLU A 128 -2.19 13.65 13.97
CA GLU A 128 -3.05 12.93 14.92
C GLU A 128 -4.55 13.12 14.65
N ARG A 129 -4.92 14.20 13.98
CA ARG A 129 -6.32 14.56 13.64
C ARG A 129 -6.55 14.69 12.14
N GLY A 130 -5.48 14.84 11.37
CA GLY A 130 -5.51 15.07 9.93
C GLY A 130 -5.26 13.81 9.11
N LEU A 131 -5.24 12.63 9.71
CA LEU A 131 -5.03 11.36 9.02
C LEU A 131 -6.12 10.35 9.35
N LEU A 132 -6.50 9.57 8.34
CA LEU A 132 -7.20 8.30 8.47
C LEU A 132 -6.70 7.38 7.36
N ALA A 133 -6.41 6.12 7.67
CA ALA A 133 -6.01 5.17 6.64
C ALA A 133 -6.67 3.80 6.82
N PHE A 134 -6.97 3.14 5.72
CA PHE A 134 -7.55 1.80 5.69
C PHE A 134 -7.40 1.16 4.31
N ASP A 135 -7.45 -0.16 4.28
CA ASP A 135 -7.51 -0.89 3.02
C ASP A 135 -8.93 -0.83 2.45
N THR A 136 -9.06 -0.55 1.16
CA THR A 136 -10.36 -0.42 0.49
C THR A 136 -10.93 -1.77 0.10
N GLY A 137 -10.08 -2.65 -0.40
CA GLY A 137 -10.47 -3.95 -0.94
C GLY A 137 -9.41 -4.49 -1.91
N PRO A 138 -9.77 -5.43 -2.77
CA PRO A 138 -8.88 -5.89 -3.83
C PRO A 138 -8.60 -4.73 -4.80
N ALA A 139 -7.41 -4.71 -5.39
CA ALA A 139 -7.05 -3.80 -6.47
C ALA A 139 -6.54 -4.59 -7.69
N ASN A 140 -5.26 -4.45 -8.09
CA ASN A 140 -4.80 -5.10 -9.31
C ASN A 140 -4.62 -6.62 -9.18
N ALA A 141 -4.40 -7.17 -7.96
CA ALA A 141 -4.02 -8.57 -7.83
C ALA A 141 -5.01 -9.54 -8.49
N PRO A 142 -6.33 -9.45 -8.25
CA PRO A 142 -7.28 -10.39 -8.89
C PRO A 142 -7.32 -10.27 -10.41
N LEU A 143 -7.22 -9.05 -10.94
CA LEU A 143 -7.17 -8.83 -12.38
C LEU A 143 -5.88 -9.39 -12.98
N ASN A 144 -4.74 -9.14 -12.34
CA ASN A 144 -3.44 -9.64 -12.80
C ASN A 144 -3.38 -11.18 -12.76
N ASP A 145 -3.87 -11.80 -11.68
CA ASP A 145 -3.93 -13.25 -11.55
C ASP A 145 -4.85 -13.86 -12.64
N PHE A 146 -5.98 -13.22 -12.91
CA PHE A 146 -6.88 -13.59 -14.00
C PHE A 146 -6.20 -13.46 -15.38
N MET A 147 -5.53 -12.34 -15.65
CA MET A 147 -4.81 -12.11 -16.90
C MET A 147 -3.72 -13.14 -17.12
N LEU A 148 -2.91 -13.41 -16.10
CA LEU A 148 -1.84 -14.40 -16.19
C LEU A 148 -2.40 -15.80 -16.51
N LYS A 149 -3.47 -16.20 -15.85
CA LYS A 149 -4.12 -17.50 -16.02
C LYS A 149 -4.79 -17.65 -17.39
N THR A 150 -5.42 -16.58 -17.88
CA THR A 150 -6.31 -16.64 -19.06
C THR A 150 -5.57 -16.29 -20.35
N THR A 151 -4.65 -15.35 -20.31
CA THR A 151 -3.95 -14.81 -21.49
C THR A 151 -2.44 -15.05 -21.47
N GLY A 152 -1.87 -15.45 -20.33
CA GLY A 152 -0.42 -15.55 -20.14
C GLY A 152 0.26 -14.18 -19.91
N GLN A 153 -0.49 -13.09 -19.88
CA GLN A 153 0.03 -11.74 -19.65
C GLN A 153 -0.02 -11.39 -18.16
N ALA A 154 0.98 -10.65 -17.67
CA ALA A 154 1.09 -10.33 -16.26
C ALA A 154 0.02 -9.31 -15.77
N TYR A 155 -0.57 -8.52 -16.65
CA TYR A 155 -1.60 -7.51 -16.37
C TYR A 155 -2.38 -7.13 -17.63
N ASP A 156 -3.53 -6.48 -17.46
CA ASP A 156 -4.33 -5.90 -18.54
C ASP A 156 -3.73 -4.54 -18.94
N ALA A 157 -2.94 -4.54 -20.02
CA ALA A 157 -2.26 -3.34 -20.50
C ALA A 157 -3.29 -2.27 -20.89
N ASP A 158 -3.15 -1.07 -20.30
CA ASP A 158 -4.05 0.07 -20.49
C ASP A 158 -5.53 -0.23 -20.14
N GLY A 159 -5.84 -1.39 -19.55
CA GLY A 159 -7.20 -1.84 -19.30
C GLY A 159 -7.97 -2.24 -20.57
N ALA A 160 -7.25 -2.62 -21.62
CA ALA A 160 -7.83 -2.86 -22.95
C ALA A 160 -8.83 -4.01 -22.97
N LEU A 161 -8.53 -5.11 -22.25
CA LEU A 161 -9.46 -6.24 -22.16
C LEU A 161 -10.70 -5.86 -21.35
N ALA A 162 -10.53 -5.20 -20.21
CA ALA A 162 -11.64 -4.73 -19.39
C ALA A 162 -12.54 -3.73 -20.13
N ALA A 163 -11.94 -2.81 -20.90
CA ALA A 163 -12.69 -1.82 -21.70
C ALA A 163 -13.55 -2.45 -22.81
N SER A 164 -13.19 -3.64 -23.28
CA SER A 164 -13.95 -4.38 -24.32
C SER A 164 -15.10 -5.22 -23.77
N GLY A 165 -15.16 -5.41 -22.45
CA GLY A 165 -16.14 -6.23 -21.77
C GLY A 165 -17.32 -5.44 -21.20
N ARG A 166 -18.29 -6.18 -20.67
CA ARG A 166 -19.43 -5.65 -19.92
C ARG A 166 -19.35 -6.06 -18.47
N VAL A 167 -19.55 -5.11 -17.58
CA VAL A 167 -19.58 -5.37 -16.14
C VAL A 167 -20.83 -6.16 -15.76
N ASP A 168 -20.65 -7.27 -15.05
CA ASP A 168 -21.74 -7.94 -14.35
C ASP A 168 -21.98 -7.23 -13.00
N THR A 169 -22.98 -6.36 -12.98
CA THR A 169 -23.33 -5.56 -11.80
C THR A 169 -23.84 -6.40 -10.64
N GLN A 170 -24.41 -7.57 -10.90
CA GLN A 170 -24.88 -8.48 -9.86
C GLN A 170 -23.70 -9.12 -9.11
N VAL A 171 -22.65 -9.51 -9.82
CA VAL A 171 -21.40 -10.01 -9.23
C VAL A 171 -20.78 -8.95 -8.34
N VAL A 172 -20.67 -7.71 -8.84
CA VAL A 172 -20.14 -6.57 -8.05
C VAL A 172 -20.96 -6.32 -6.78
N ALA A 173 -22.30 -6.27 -6.92
CA ALA A 173 -23.19 -6.02 -5.79
C ALA A 173 -23.09 -7.14 -4.73
N THR A 174 -23.04 -8.41 -5.19
CA THR A 174 -22.86 -9.56 -4.29
C THR A 174 -21.52 -9.52 -3.56
N PHE A 175 -20.45 -9.16 -4.27
CA PHE A 175 -19.12 -9.01 -3.68
C PHE A 175 -19.10 -7.99 -2.54
N LEU A 176 -19.73 -6.84 -2.72
CA LEU A 176 -19.78 -5.78 -1.70
C LEU A 176 -20.63 -6.14 -0.46
N GLN A 177 -21.40 -7.23 -0.48
CA GLN A 177 -22.11 -7.72 0.73
C GLN A 177 -21.19 -8.41 1.73
N GLN A 178 -19.92 -8.65 1.39
CA GLN A 178 -18.97 -9.27 2.33
C GLN A 178 -18.79 -8.41 3.58
N PRO A 179 -18.67 -9.02 4.77
CA PRO A 179 -18.62 -8.31 6.07
C PRO A 179 -17.49 -7.28 6.18
N TYR A 180 -16.43 -7.44 5.38
CA TYR A 180 -15.33 -6.51 5.36
C TYR A 180 -15.75 -5.07 5.06
N PHE A 181 -16.66 -4.88 4.10
CA PHE A 181 -17.06 -3.54 3.63
C PHE A 181 -17.84 -2.75 4.69
N SER A 182 -18.50 -3.41 5.63
CA SER A 182 -19.18 -2.77 6.75
C SER A 182 -18.30 -2.50 7.97
N ARG A 183 -17.05 -2.97 7.98
CA ARG A 183 -16.13 -2.73 9.11
C ARG A 183 -15.70 -1.26 9.17
N PRO A 184 -15.59 -0.67 10.38
CA PRO A 184 -15.05 0.68 10.55
C PRO A 184 -13.55 0.73 10.21
N ALA A 185 -13.06 1.93 9.91
CA ALA A 185 -11.63 2.23 9.80
C ALA A 185 -11.03 2.51 11.20
N PRO A 186 -9.72 2.23 11.42
CA PRO A 186 -8.79 1.61 10.51
C PRO A 186 -9.04 0.11 10.33
N LYS A 187 -8.84 -0.41 9.13
CA LYS A 187 -8.98 -1.83 8.81
C LYS A 187 -7.97 -2.23 7.73
N SER A 188 -7.46 -3.44 7.81
CA SER A 188 -6.46 -3.97 6.89
C SER A 188 -6.90 -5.29 6.27
N LEU A 189 -6.24 -5.66 5.18
CA LEU A 189 -6.43 -6.87 4.39
C LEU A 189 -5.09 -7.49 4.03
N ASP A 190 -5.08 -8.81 3.98
CA ASP A 190 -4.07 -9.55 3.24
C ASP A 190 -4.50 -9.71 1.79
N ARG A 191 -3.52 -9.95 0.90
CA ARG A 191 -3.78 -10.10 -0.55
C ARG A 191 -4.88 -11.11 -0.86
N ASP A 192 -4.90 -12.22 -0.12
CA ASP A 192 -5.78 -13.36 -0.36
C ASP A 192 -7.05 -13.35 0.53
N SER A 193 -7.33 -12.23 1.18
CA SER A 193 -8.46 -12.12 2.14
C SER A 193 -9.84 -12.40 1.51
N PHE A 194 -10.00 -12.26 0.20
CA PHE A 194 -11.26 -12.51 -0.51
C PHE A 194 -11.31 -13.85 -1.23
N GLY A 195 -10.30 -14.72 -1.05
CA GLY A 195 -10.27 -16.06 -1.64
C GLY A 195 -10.20 -16.06 -3.17
N ASP A 196 -10.90 -17.02 -3.79
CA ASP A 196 -10.88 -17.20 -5.24
C ASP A 196 -11.74 -16.15 -5.98
N MET A 197 -11.14 -14.99 -6.25
CA MET A 197 -11.77 -13.93 -7.03
C MET A 197 -12.05 -14.35 -8.49
N ALA A 198 -11.24 -15.26 -9.07
CA ALA A 198 -11.45 -15.76 -10.42
C ALA A 198 -12.71 -16.64 -10.51
N GLY A 199 -13.04 -17.36 -9.43
CA GLY A 199 -14.28 -18.15 -9.33
C GLY A 199 -15.54 -17.30 -9.47
N LEU A 200 -15.51 -16.05 -9.00
CA LEU A 200 -16.67 -15.14 -9.09
C LEU A 200 -17.04 -14.81 -10.55
N VAL A 201 -16.09 -14.83 -11.45
CA VAL A 201 -16.25 -14.44 -12.86
C VAL A 201 -16.12 -15.64 -13.84
N ALA A 202 -16.02 -16.86 -13.32
CA ALA A 202 -15.72 -18.05 -14.10
C ALA A 202 -16.74 -18.38 -15.21
N GLN A 203 -17.98 -17.88 -15.12
CA GLN A 203 -19.04 -18.08 -16.10
C GLN A 203 -19.12 -16.95 -17.16
N LEU A 204 -18.32 -15.91 -17.00
CA LEU A 204 -18.29 -14.75 -17.90
C LEU A 204 -17.27 -14.96 -19.03
N SER A 205 -17.42 -14.21 -20.12
CA SER A 205 -16.37 -14.13 -21.13
C SER A 205 -15.09 -13.52 -20.54
N ALA A 206 -13.94 -13.71 -21.18
CA ALA A 206 -12.69 -13.15 -20.71
C ALA A 206 -12.75 -11.60 -20.58
N ALA A 207 -13.39 -10.93 -21.54
CA ALA A 207 -13.57 -9.49 -21.51
C ALA A 207 -14.50 -9.04 -20.36
N ASP A 208 -15.65 -9.73 -20.20
CA ASP A 208 -16.60 -9.40 -19.13
C ASP A 208 -16.03 -9.71 -17.73
N SER A 209 -15.21 -10.76 -17.63
CA SER A 209 -14.47 -11.08 -16.40
C SER A 209 -13.50 -9.96 -16.02
N ALA A 210 -12.68 -9.49 -16.97
CA ALA A 210 -11.75 -8.39 -16.75
C ALA A 210 -12.50 -7.09 -16.39
N ALA A 211 -13.59 -6.77 -17.10
CA ALA A 211 -14.44 -5.62 -16.82
C ALA A 211 -15.04 -5.70 -15.41
N THR A 212 -15.55 -6.86 -15.01
CA THR A 212 -16.18 -7.08 -13.70
C THR A 212 -15.17 -7.02 -12.55
N LEU A 213 -13.98 -7.63 -12.71
CA LEU A 213 -12.90 -7.54 -11.73
C LEU A 213 -12.42 -6.10 -11.56
N THR A 214 -12.28 -5.34 -12.65
CA THR A 214 -11.96 -3.91 -12.59
C THR A 214 -13.05 -3.11 -11.86
N ALA A 215 -14.31 -3.39 -12.14
CA ALA A 215 -15.43 -2.74 -11.46
C ALA A 215 -15.49 -3.08 -9.96
N ILE A 216 -15.13 -4.29 -9.55
CA ILE A 216 -15.00 -4.66 -8.13
C ILE A 216 -13.94 -3.81 -7.43
N CYS A 217 -12.77 -3.60 -8.05
CA CYS A 217 -11.73 -2.74 -7.50
C CYS A 217 -12.24 -1.29 -7.29
N VAL A 218 -12.90 -0.75 -8.30
CA VAL A 218 -13.48 0.62 -8.24
C VAL A 218 -14.57 0.70 -7.17
N ALA A 219 -15.49 -0.27 -7.14
CA ALA A 219 -16.57 -0.32 -6.16
C ALA A 219 -16.07 -0.45 -4.72
N ALA A 220 -14.96 -1.15 -4.50
CA ALA A 220 -14.29 -1.23 -3.20
C ALA A 220 -13.76 0.14 -2.73
N VAL A 221 -13.18 0.94 -3.64
CA VAL A 221 -12.78 2.34 -3.34
C VAL A 221 -14.00 3.19 -3.01
N VAL A 222 -15.06 3.10 -3.80
CA VAL A 222 -16.33 3.84 -3.57
C VAL A 222 -16.94 3.48 -2.23
N ALA A 223 -16.94 2.20 -1.83
CA ALA A 223 -17.44 1.74 -0.54
C ALA A 223 -16.65 2.31 0.65
N GLY A 224 -15.43 2.79 0.43
CA GLY A 224 -14.62 3.48 1.44
C GLY A 224 -15.02 4.94 1.70
N LEU A 225 -15.78 5.58 0.80
CA LEU A 225 -16.12 7.01 0.92
C LEU A 225 -16.82 7.37 2.25
N PRO A 226 -17.81 6.60 2.73
CA PRO A 226 -18.50 6.92 3.99
C PRO A 226 -17.62 6.85 5.25
N LEU A 227 -16.45 6.22 5.16
CA LEU A 227 -15.52 6.10 6.28
C LEU A 227 -14.66 7.36 6.47
N MET A 228 -14.60 8.24 5.47
CA MET A 228 -13.81 9.47 5.55
C MET A 228 -14.53 10.52 6.39
N PRO A 229 -13.82 11.25 7.30
CA PRO A 229 -14.42 12.27 8.16
C PRO A 229 -15.10 13.40 7.38
N VAL A 230 -14.52 13.79 6.26
CA VAL A 230 -15.03 14.80 5.34
C VAL A 230 -14.71 14.35 3.92
N GLN A 231 -15.66 14.53 3.01
CA GLN A 231 -15.46 14.19 1.61
C GLN A 231 -14.37 15.09 0.98
N PRO A 232 -13.29 14.50 0.44
CA PRO A 232 -12.22 15.28 -0.17
C PRO A 232 -12.66 15.89 -1.51
N LYS A 233 -12.00 16.96 -1.93
CA LYS A 233 -12.23 17.57 -3.26
C LYS A 233 -11.50 16.84 -4.37
N GLN A 234 -10.45 16.13 -4.04
CA GLN A 234 -9.63 15.39 -4.99
C GLN A 234 -9.26 14.02 -4.40
N MET A 235 -9.11 13.05 -5.28
CA MET A 235 -8.52 11.75 -4.98
C MET A 235 -7.32 11.55 -5.90
N TRP A 236 -6.14 11.41 -5.30
CA TRP A 236 -4.89 11.15 -6.01
C TRP A 236 -4.68 9.65 -6.08
N ILE A 237 -4.50 9.12 -7.28
CA ILE A 237 -4.31 7.70 -7.51
C ILE A 237 -2.84 7.40 -7.73
N SER A 238 -2.32 6.45 -6.96
CA SER A 238 -0.97 5.90 -7.06
C SER A 238 -1.00 4.38 -7.26
N GLY A 239 0.18 3.77 -7.36
CA GLY A 239 0.31 2.34 -7.62
C GLY A 239 0.08 1.96 -9.07
N GLY A 240 0.21 0.68 -9.38
CA GLY A 240 0.12 0.17 -10.76
C GLY A 240 -1.24 0.40 -11.42
N GLY A 241 -2.32 0.44 -10.63
CA GLY A 241 -3.68 0.64 -11.14
C GLY A 241 -3.91 1.99 -11.82
N ARG A 242 -3.12 3.02 -11.50
CA ARG A 242 -3.20 4.32 -12.18
C ARG A 242 -2.86 4.23 -13.69
N LYS A 243 -2.07 3.21 -14.09
CA LYS A 243 -1.69 2.94 -15.48
C LYS A 243 -2.77 2.19 -16.26
N ASN A 244 -3.85 1.73 -15.59
CA ASN A 244 -4.98 1.09 -16.23
C ASN A 244 -6.04 2.15 -16.57
N CYS A 245 -6.10 2.55 -17.83
CA CYS A 245 -7.00 3.62 -18.31
C CYS A 245 -8.47 3.36 -18.02
N GLU A 246 -8.90 2.09 -18.11
CA GLU A 246 -10.30 1.73 -17.84
C GLU A 246 -10.62 1.83 -16.34
N MET A 247 -9.70 1.42 -15.45
CA MET A 247 -9.86 1.60 -14.02
C MET A 247 -9.93 3.09 -13.64
N MET A 248 -9.05 3.92 -14.19
CA MET A 248 -9.06 5.36 -13.98
C MET A 248 -10.35 6.02 -14.50
N ARG A 249 -10.83 5.61 -15.68
CA ARG A 249 -12.09 6.07 -16.23
C ARG A 249 -13.28 5.69 -15.32
N GLN A 250 -13.33 4.45 -14.85
CA GLN A 250 -14.40 4.01 -13.95
C GLN A 250 -14.35 4.76 -12.60
N LEU A 251 -13.17 5.00 -12.03
CA LEU A 251 -13.02 5.82 -10.84
C LEU A 251 -13.56 7.23 -11.06
N ALA A 252 -13.19 7.87 -12.18
CA ALA A 252 -13.64 9.24 -12.49
C ALA A 252 -15.16 9.34 -12.67
N VAL A 253 -15.82 8.29 -13.16
CA VAL A 253 -17.29 8.26 -13.32
C VAL A 253 -18.02 7.97 -12.01
N ASN A 254 -17.46 7.13 -11.14
CA ASN A 254 -18.16 6.65 -9.94
C ASN A 254 -17.84 7.45 -8.67
N LEU A 255 -16.81 8.30 -8.69
CA LEU A 255 -16.41 9.11 -7.54
C LEU A 255 -16.95 10.53 -7.68
N PRO A 256 -17.49 11.14 -6.60
CA PRO A 256 -18.07 12.48 -6.63
C PRO A 256 -17.02 13.60 -6.51
N MET A 257 -15.73 13.28 -6.63
CA MET A 257 -14.60 14.22 -6.56
C MET A 257 -13.69 14.06 -7.78
N LYS A 258 -12.80 15.03 -7.98
CA LYS A 258 -11.80 14.94 -9.05
C LYS A 258 -10.83 13.81 -8.79
N VAL A 259 -10.75 12.85 -9.70
CA VAL A 259 -9.73 11.79 -9.72
C VAL A 259 -8.52 12.28 -10.51
N VAL A 260 -7.34 12.12 -9.95
CA VAL A 260 -6.08 12.66 -10.50
C VAL A 260 -5.01 11.57 -10.43
N ASP A 261 -4.34 11.30 -11.53
CA ASP A 261 -3.09 10.52 -11.48
C ASP A 261 -2.05 11.34 -10.70
N ILE A 262 -1.36 10.69 -9.77
CA ILE A 262 -0.38 11.38 -8.93
C ILE A 262 0.79 11.93 -9.74
N ASP A 263 1.09 11.34 -10.90
CA ASP A 263 2.11 11.84 -11.83
C ASP A 263 1.70 13.20 -12.45
N ASP A 264 0.39 13.43 -12.68
CA ASP A 264 -0.14 14.69 -13.25
C ASP A 264 0.05 15.89 -12.33
N ILE A 265 0.26 15.67 -11.06
CA ILE A 265 0.53 16.73 -10.09
C ILE A 265 2.03 16.86 -9.76
N GLY A 266 2.89 16.26 -10.58
CA GLY A 266 4.34 16.34 -10.46
C GLY A 266 4.91 15.60 -9.25
N LEU A 267 4.27 14.49 -8.85
CA LEU A 267 4.80 13.49 -7.94
C LEU A 267 5.16 12.24 -8.75
N ASP A 268 6.10 11.45 -8.27
CA ASP A 268 6.50 10.21 -8.92
C ASP A 268 5.75 9.02 -8.30
N GLY A 269 4.71 8.55 -9.00
CA GLY A 269 3.86 7.47 -8.51
C GLY A 269 4.54 6.10 -8.45
N ASP A 270 5.62 5.89 -9.19
CA ASP A 270 6.42 4.66 -9.14
C ASP A 270 7.41 4.67 -7.96
N MET A 271 7.84 5.86 -7.52
CA MET A 271 8.78 6.04 -6.41
C MET A 271 8.12 6.42 -5.09
N LEU A 272 6.80 6.53 -5.04
CA LEU A 272 6.08 7.04 -3.88
C LEU A 272 6.35 6.22 -2.61
N GLU A 273 6.41 4.91 -2.71
CA GLU A 273 6.69 4.03 -1.58
C GLU A 273 8.14 4.17 -1.11
N ALA A 274 9.10 4.24 -2.03
CA ALA A 274 10.50 4.48 -1.69
C ALA A 274 10.70 5.84 -1.00
N GLN A 275 10.03 6.87 -1.50
CA GLN A 275 10.01 8.20 -0.88
C GLN A 275 9.37 8.17 0.51
N ALA A 276 8.29 7.40 0.70
CA ALA A 276 7.65 7.23 2.00
C ALA A 276 8.62 6.61 3.02
N PHE A 277 9.37 5.56 2.65
CA PHE A 277 10.35 4.96 3.55
C PHE A 277 11.56 5.87 3.82
N ALA A 278 12.00 6.68 2.85
CA ALA A 278 13.00 7.71 3.08
C ALA A 278 12.50 8.77 4.07
N TYR A 279 11.24 9.20 3.95
CA TYR A 279 10.62 10.13 4.89
C TYR A 279 10.46 9.52 6.29
N LEU A 280 10.04 8.25 6.38
CA LEU A 280 9.97 7.53 7.66
C LEU A 280 11.35 7.42 8.31
N ALA A 281 12.40 7.15 7.53
CA ALA A 281 13.77 7.14 8.05
C ALA A 281 14.16 8.48 8.67
N ALA A 282 13.86 9.59 8.00
CA ALA A 282 14.12 10.93 8.54
C ALA A 282 13.31 11.21 9.82
N ARG A 283 12.10 10.65 9.96
CA ARG A 283 11.31 10.74 11.19
C ARG A 283 11.91 9.92 12.32
N VAL A 284 12.33 8.67 12.03
CA VAL A 284 13.03 7.81 13.01
C VAL A 284 14.28 8.50 13.54
N ALA A 285 15.12 9.02 12.65
CA ALA A 285 16.35 9.72 13.04
C ALA A 285 16.10 10.96 13.92
N ARG A 286 14.89 11.55 13.86
CA ARG A 286 14.48 12.70 14.67
C ARG A 286 13.60 12.33 15.87
N GLY A 287 13.36 11.06 16.14
CA GLY A 287 12.47 10.61 17.22
C GLY A 287 11.00 11.04 17.03
N LEU A 288 10.56 11.24 15.79
CA LEU A 288 9.21 11.67 15.47
C LEU A 288 8.30 10.46 15.19
N PRO A 289 6.99 10.51 15.53
CA PRO A 289 6.06 9.44 15.31
C PRO A 289 5.99 9.01 13.83
N THR A 290 6.00 7.70 13.59
CA THR A 290 5.87 7.06 12.27
C THR A 290 4.50 6.45 12.05
N SER A 291 3.75 6.18 13.13
CA SER A 291 2.39 5.64 13.07
C SER A 291 1.45 6.33 14.07
N PHE A 292 0.15 6.22 13.83
CA PHE A 292 -0.90 6.96 14.53
C PHE A 292 -2.14 6.10 14.75
N PRO A 293 -2.98 6.41 15.77
CA PRO A 293 -4.21 5.65 16.05
C PRO A 293 -5.12 5.47 14.83
N ALA A 294 -5.29 6.51 14.04
CA ALA A 294 -6.17 6.48 12.86
C ALA A 294 -5.53 5.85 11.61
N THR A 295 -4.29 5.35 11.70
CA THR A 295 -3.61 4.67 10.57
C THR A 295 -3.33 3.21 10.86
N THR A 296 -2.69 2.89 11.97
CA THR A 296 -2.31 1.52 12.36
C THR A 296 -3.04 1.00 13.59
N ALA A 297 -4.03 1.74 14.10
CA ALA A 297 -4.78 1.41 15.32
C ALA A 297 -3.92 1.37 16.61
N THR A 298 -2.77 2.00 16.66
CA THR A 298 -2.01 2.19 17.90
C THR A 298 -2.79 3.03 18.91
N LYS A 299 -2.50 2.87 20.21
CA LYS A 299 -3.18 3.64 21.26
C LYS A 299 -2.83 5.12 21.28
N ALA A 300 -1.64 5.48 20.78
CA ALA A 300 -1.09 6.84 20.70
C ALA A 300 -0.10 6.93 19.53
N PRO A 301 0.28 8.15 19.09
CA PRO A 301 1.35 8.32 18.13
C PRO A 301 2.62 7.63 18.59
N LEU A 302 3.24 6.86 17.70
CA LEU A 302 4.37 5.98 18.02
C LEU A 302 5.55 6.22 17.07
N CYS A 303 6.73 6.43 17.66
CA CYS A 303 7.99 6.39 16.93
C CYS A 303 8.43 4.93 16.81
N GLY A 304 8.12 4.30 15.67
CA GLY A 304 8.61 2.98 15.31
C GLY A 304 9.90 3.08 14.52
N GLY A 305 10.63 1.95 14.43
CA GLY A 305 11.88 1.85 13.71
C GLY A 305 13.13 1.95 14.58
N ARG A 306 14.23 1.49 14.01
CA ARG A 306 15.57 1.51 14.61
C ARG A 306 16.50 2.31 13.75
N LEU A 307 17.51 2.94 14.35
CA LEU A 307 18.60 3.62 13.65
C LEU A 307 19.90 2.88 13.94
N SER A 308 20.59 2.45 12.88
CA SER A 308 21.94 1.90 12.95
C SER A 308 22.90 2.86 12.28
N LEU A 309 24.04 3.10 12.93
CA LEU A 309 25.15 3.87 12.38
C LEU A 309 26.12 2.96 11.66
N PRO A 310 26.98 3.48 10.73
CA PRO A 310 28.00 2.73 10.02
C PRO A 310 28.95 1.95 10.91
#